data_fcd4c9041d88109e2ecfa9e04355c1d3
#
_entry.id   fcd4c9041d88109e2ecfa9e04355c1d3
#
_cell.length_a   1.000
_cell.length_b   1.000
_cell.length_c   1.000
_cell.angle_alpha   90.00
_cell.angle_beta   90.00
_cell.angle_gamma   90.00
#
_symmetry.space_group_name_H-M   'P 1'
#
loop_
_entity.id
_entity.type
_entity.pdbx_description
1 polymer ?
#
loop_
_entity_poly.entity_id
_entity_poly.type
_entity_poly.pdbx_seq_one_letter_code
_entity_poly.pdbx_strand_id
1 'polypeptide(L)'
;MTRKPVHLALYDTWADWETGHATAHLALAGHEVRTATPGGRPVTSMGGLRALPDLALEELRPEDSSLLILPGAAAWDEGDDLAPAARTARAFLDAGVPVAAICGATAGLAREGLLDDRAHTSAAAPYLAATGYAGADRYVEADAVTDGALVTAGPTEPVAFAREILTLLGAYDDKAVDAWYRLFHDSDPAAFAEWTQAAGR
;
A
#
# COMPACT_ATOMS: atom_id res chain seq x y z
N MET A 1 12.32 21.54 -5.87
CA MET A 1 12.59 20.16 -6.30
C MET A 1 11.25 19.52 -6.61
N THR A 2 11.09 18.86 -7.75
CA THR A 2 9.90 18.07 -8.06
C THR A 2 9.82 16.90 -7.09
N ARG A 3 8.61 16.65 -6.55
CA ARG A 3 8.33 15.52 -5.66
C ARG A 3 8.49 14.22 -6.49
N LYS A 4 9.16 13.21 -5.92
CA LYS A 4 9.28 11.90 -6.58
C LYS A 4 7.91 11.22 -6.69
N PRO A 5 7.66 10.42 -7.72
CA PRO A 5 6.39 9.70 -7.87
C PRO A 5 6.18 8.64 -6.78
N VAL A 6 4.93 8.32 -6.54
CA VAL A 6 4.49 7.10 -5.86
C VAL A 6 4.37 6.00 -6.89
N HIS A 7 4.93 4.83 -6.62
CA HIS A 7 4.80 3.68 -7.49
C HIS A 7 3.79 2.67 -6.94
N LEU A 8 2.83 2.27 -7.78
CA LEU A 8 1.87 1.21 -7.51
C LEU A 8 2.28 -0.02 -8.32
N ALA A 9 2.72 -1.08 -7.66
CA ALA A 9 2.95 -2.35 -8.32
C ALA A 9 1.62 -3.05 -8.60
N LEU A 10 1.41 -3.45 -9.84
CA LEU A 10 0.22 -4.19 -10.27
C LEU A 10 0.64 -5.50 -10.93
N TYR A 11 -0.14 -6.52 -10.72
CA TYR A 11 0.03 -7.86 -11.31
C TYR A 11 -1.34 -8.47 -11.60
N ASP A 12 -1.42 -9.54 -12.35
CA ASP A 12 -2.71 -10.18 -12.62
C ASP A 12 -3.43 -10.55 -11.33
N THR A 13 -4.75 -10.41 -11.34
CA THR A 13 -5.66 -10.65 -10.22
C THR A 13 -5.46 -9.70 -9.01
N TRP A 14 -4.84 -8.51 -9.19
CA TRP A 14 -4.77 -7.55 -8.08
C TRP A 14 -6.18 -7.14 -7.63
N ALA A 15 -6.34 -6.90 -6.33
CA ALA A 15 -7.59 -6.43 -5.73
C ALA A 15 -7.74 -4.92 -5.97
N ASP A 16 -8.56 -4.55 -6.96
CA ASP A 16 -8.71 -3.17 -7.43
C ASP A 16 -9.33 -2.21 -6.41
N TRP A 17 -10.10 -2.71 -5.45
CA TRP A 17 -10.68 -1.88 -4.37
C TRP A 17 -9.67 -1.45 -3.31
N GLU A 18 -8.56 -2.16 -3.15
CA GLU A 18 -7.65 -1.98 -2.00
C GLU A 18 -6.84 -0.68 -2.06
N THR A 19 -6.50 -0.21 -3.25
CA THR A 19 -5.61 0.95 -3.43
C THR A 19 -6.31 2.20 -3.92
N GLY A 20 -7.61 2.12 -4.23
CA GLY A 20 -8.36 3.21 -4.85
C GLY A 20 -8.38 4.48 -4.01
N HIS A 21 -8.61 4.39 -2.70
CA HIS A 21 -8.58 5.55 -1.80
C HIS A 21 -7.19 6.18 -1.72
N ALA A 22 -6.14 5.36 -1.57
CA ALA A 22 -4.77 5.85 -1.48
C ALA A 22 -4.35 6.58 -2.76
N THR A 23 -4.50 5.93 -3.92
CA THR A 23 -4.05 6.50 -5.20
C THR A 23 -4.82 7.74 -5.61
N ALA A 24 -6.15 7.73 -5.43
CA ALA A 24 -6.98 8.89 -5.75
C ALA A 24 -6.61 10.11 -4.90
N HIS A 25 -6.44 9.94 -3.58
CA HIS A 25 -6.18 11.07 -2.69
C HIS A 25 -4.72 11.53 -2.73
N LEU A 26 -3.77 10.64 -3.03
CA LEU A 26 -2.40 11.04 -3.34
C LEU A 26 -2.34 11.91 -4.62
N ALA A 27 -3.02 11.49 -5.69
CA ALA A 27 -3.11 12.28 -6.91
C ALA A 27 -3.77 13.64 -6.67
N LEU A 28 -4.84 13.67 -5.88
CA LEU A 28 -5.52 14.90 -5.47
C LEU A 28 -4.64 15.83 -4.62
N ALA A 29 -3.69 15.28 -3.85
CA ALA A 29 -2.68 16.02 -3.09
C ALA A 29 -1.46 16.42 -3.93
N GLY A 30 -1.48 16.18 -5.25
CA GLY A 30 -0.43 16.57 -6.17
C GLY A 30 0.77 15.60 -6.22
N HIS A 31 0.61 14.36 -5.75
CA HIS A 31 1.58 13.31 -6.02
C HIS A 31 1.34 12.71 -7.39
N GLU A 32 2.40 12.50 -8.15
CA GLU A 32 2.36 11.66 -9.35
C GLU A 32 2.25 10.20 -8.91
N VAL A 33 1.27 9.45 -9.41
CA VAL A 33 1.13 8.01 -9.20
C VAL A 33 1.47 7.32 -10.51
N ARG A 34 2.46 6.41 -10.48
CA ARG A 34 2.87 5.59 -11.62
C ARG A 34 2.65 4.12 -11.33
N THR A 35 2.23 3.40 -12.35
CA THR A 35 2.00 1.94 -12.27
C THR A 35 3.20 1.18 -12.79
N ALA A 36 3.56 0.09 -12.10
CA ALA A 36 4.61 -0.82 -12.52
C ALA A 36 4.09 -2.27 -12.52
N THR A 37 4.41 -3.03 -13.58
CA THR A 37 3.98 -4.43 -13.70
C THR A 37 5.15 -5.34 -14.05
N PRO A 38 5.09 -6.64 -13.74
CA PRO A 38 6.13 -7.59 -14.14
C PRO A 38 6.36 -7.56 -15.67
N GLY A 39 7.59 -7.28 -16.07
CA GLY A 39 8.00 -7.16 -17.47
C GLY A 39 7.35 -6.02 -18.25
N GLY A 40 6.72 -5.03 -17.58
CA GLY A 40 6.05 -3.91 -18.25
C GLY A 40 4.84 -4.31 -19.10
N ARG A 41 4.21 -5.45 -18.80
CA ARG A 41 3.07 -5.97 -19.58
C ARG A 41 1.74 -5.53 -18.96
N PRO A 42 0.68 -5.33 -19.78
CA PRO A 42 -0.66 -5.12 -19.26
C PRO A 42 -1.10 -6.27 -18.34
N VAL A 43 -1.81 -5.92 -17.26
CA VAL A 43 -2.35 -6.87 -16.29
C VAL A 43 -3.84 -6.62 -16.07
N THR A 44 -4.55 -7.60 -15.52
CA THR A 44 -6.00 -7.54 -15.29
C THR A 44 -6.32 -7.79 -13.82
N SER A 45 -7.12 -6.91 -13.21
CA SER A 45 -7.56 -7.02 -11.82
C SER A 45 -8.55 -8.17 -11.57
N MET A 46 -8.85 -8.43 -10.30
CA MET A 46 -9.96 -9.33 -9.91
C MET A 46 -11.31 -8.86 -10.46
N GLY A 47 -11.53 -7.54 -10.55
CA GLY A 47 -12.75 -6.94 -11.10
C GLY A 47 -12.77 -6.87 -12.63
N GLY A 48 -11.73 -7.35 -13.31
CA GLY A 48 -11.63 -7.33 -14.77
C GLY A 48 -11.12 -6.01 -15.35
N LEU A 49 -10.62 -5.08 -14.54
CA LEU A 49 -10.01 -3.84 -15.00
C LEU A 49 -8.63 -4.13 -15.61
N ARG A 50 -8.42 -3.62 -16.82
CA ARG A 50 -7.13 -3.76 -17.51
C ARG A 50 -6.27 -2.52 -17.27
N ALA A 51 -5.09 -2.71 -16.69
CA ALA A 51 -4.10 -1.66 -16.50
C ALA A 51 -2.98 -1.78 -17.55
N LEU A 52 -2.60 -0.62 -18.10
CA LEU A 52 -1.37 -0.44 -18.88
C LEU A 52 -0.35 0.20 -17.97
N PRO A 53 0.83 -0.40 -17.73
CA PRO A 53 1.82 0.16 -16.83
C PRO A 53 2.58 1.33 -17.45
N ASP A 54 3.13 2.18 -16.57
CA ASP A 54 4.07 3.24 -16.96
C ASP A 54 5.49 2.70 -17.13
N LEU A 55 5.83 1.62 -16.40
CA LEU A 55 7.17 1.00 -16.44
C LEU A 55 7.11 -0.48 -16.02
N ALA A 56 8.22 -1.18 -16.23
CA ALA A 56 8.38 -2.53 -15.70
C ALA A 56 8.74 -2.51 -14.21
N LEU A 57 8.26 -3.51 -13.45
CA LEU A 57 8.57 -3.68 -12.02
C LEU A 57 10.09 -3.74 -11.78
N GLU A 58 10.81 -4.38 -12.69
CA GLU A 58 12.26 -4.56 -12.66
C GLU A 58 13.04 -3.25 -12.88
N GLU A 59 12.38 -2.23 -13.41
CA GLU A 59 12.95 -0.90 -13.62
C GLU A 59 12.81 0.01 -12.40
N LEU A 60 12.00 -0.38 -11.40
CA LEU A 60 11.81 0.41 -10.18
C LEU A 60 13.14 0.60 -9.45
N ARG A 61 13.38 1.86 -9.03
CA ARG A 61 14.53 2.25 -8.24
C ARG A 61 14.05 3.03 -7.01
N PRO A 62 14.53 2.68 -5.80
CA PRO A 62 14.17 3.43 -4.59
C PRO A 62 14.48 4.92 -4.69
N GLU A 63 15.61 5.28 -5.29
CA GLU A 63 16.04 6.66 -5.46
C GLU A 63 15.10 7.52 -6.32
N ASP A 64 14.27 6.90 -7.16
CA ASP A 64 13.32 7.57 -8.03
C ASP A 64 11.88 7.57 -7.47
N SER A 65 11.70 7.07 -6.25
CA SER A 65 10.38 6.81 -5.65
C SER A 65 10.20 7.54 -4.33
N SER A 66 8.96 7.92 -4.01
CA SER A 66 8.58 8.41 -2.67
C SER A 66 7.86 7.34 -1.85
N LEU A 67 7.28 6.34 -2.50
CA LEU A 67 6.56 5.23 -1.88
C LEU A 67 6.39 4.10 -2.90
N LEU A 68 6.45 2.86 -2.44
CA LEU A 68 5.98 1.67 -3.18
C LEU A 68 4.71 1.12 -2.53
N ILE A 69 3.65 0.94 -3.31
CA ILE A 69 2.38 0.34 -2.86
C ILE A 69 2.24 -1.05 -3.50
N LEU A 70 1.92 -2.06 -2.68
CA LEU A 70 1.70 -3.45 -3.06
C LEU A 70 0.26 -3.87 -2.69
N PRO A 71 -0.67 -4.01 -3.63
CA PRO A 71 -2.00 -4.56 -3.38
C PRO A 71 -1.98 -6.07 -3.16
N GLY A 72 -3.06 -6.60 -2.61
CA GLY A 72 -3.34 -8.03 -2.62
C GLY A 72 -3.61 -8.55 -4.03
N ALA A 73 -3.40 -9.82 -4.23
CA ALA A 73 -3.75 -10.58 -5.42
C ALA A 73 -3.83 -12.06 -5.09
N ALA A 74 -4.57 -12.85 -5.87
CA ALA A 74 -4.59 -14.30 -5.72
C ALA A 74 -3.19 -14.93 -5.84
N ALA A 75 -2.35 -14.38 -6.70
CA ALA A 75 -0.99 -14.86 -6.93
C ALA A 75 -0.05 -14.77 -5.71
N TRP A 76 -0.40 -14.01 -4.66
CA TRP A 76 0.36 -14.03 -3.40
C TRP A 76 0.21 -15.38 -2.65
N ASP A 77 -0.88 -16.10 -2.89
CA ASP A 77 -1.18 -17.40 -2.27
C ASP A 77 -0.80 -18.57 -3.17
N GLU A 78 -0.43 -18.32 -4.43
CA GLU A 78 -0.17 -19.30 -5.47
C GLU A 78 1.31 -19.27 -5.91
N GLY A 79 2.18 -19.93 -5.13
CA GLY A 79 3.60 -20.08 -5.49
C GLY A 79 4.45 -18.82 -5.26
N ASP A 80 5.50 -18.62 -6.10
CA ASP A 80 6.53 -17.61 -5.89
C ASP A 80 6.56 -16.51 -6.98
N ASP A 81 5.54 -16.44 -7.83
CA ASP A 81 5.53 -15.53 -8.98
C ASP A 81 5.65 -14.05 -8.58
N LEU A 82 5.15 -13.69 -7.38
CA LEU A 82 5.24 -12.33 -6.83
C LEU A 82 6.43 -12.12 -5.88
N ALA A 83 7.30 -13.12 -5.66
CA ALA A 83 8.53 -12.93 -4.90
C ALA A 83 9.43 -11.79 -5.43
N PRO A 84 9.52 -11.51 -6.75
CA PRO A 84 10.22 -10.32 -7.23
C PRO A 84 9.66 -9.00 -6.68
N ALA A 85 8.34 -8.87 -6.54
CA ALA A 85 7.71 -7.67 -5.97
C ALA A 85 8.05 -7.51 -4.48
N ALA A 86 8.04 -8.61 -3.71
CA ALA A 86 8.45 -8.59 -2.30
C ALA A 86 9.95 -8.25 -2.14
N ARG A 87 10.82 -8.73 -3.02
CA ARG A 87 12.24 -8.35 -3.04
C ARG A 87 12.46 -6.88 -3.42
N THR A 88 11.62 -6.34 -4.31
CA THR A 88 11.63 -4.90 -4.61
C THR A 88 11.26 -4.10 -3.36
N ALA A 89 10.24 -4.53 -2.60
CA ALA A 89 9.89 -3.91 -1.32
C ALA A 89 11.06 -3.93 -0.32
N ARG A 90 11.83 -5.03 -0.23
CA ARG A 90 13.05 -5.07 0.57
C ARG A 90 14.04 -3.97 0.16
N ALA A 91 14.34 -3.86 -1.12
CA ALA A 91 15.28 -2.85 -1.61
C ALA A 91 14.83 -1.41 -1.28
N PHE A 92 13.50 -1.16 -1.31
CA PHE A 92 12.93 0.14 -0.92
C PHE A 92 13.13 0.41 0.57
N LEU A 93 12.77 -0.54 1.43
CA LEU A 93 12.92 -0.40 2.88
C LEU A 93 14.40 -0.25 3.28
N ASP A 94 15.30 -1.02 2.68
CA ASP A 94 16.75 -0.94 2.91
C ASP A 94 17.32 0.43 2.52
N ALA A 95 16.73 1.07 1.50
CA ALA A 95 17.06 2.43 1.07
C ALA A 95 16.35 3.53 1.88
N GLY A 96 15.52 3.16 2.86
CA GLY A 96 14.73 4.11 3.67
C GLY A 96 13.55 4.71 2.90
N VAL A 97 13.14 4.12 1.79
CA VAL A 97 11.95 4.53 1.04
C VAL A 97 10.74 3.76 1.52
N PRO A 98 9.63 4.42 1.84
CA PRO A 98 8.43 3.78 2.36
C PRO A 98 7.86 2.68 1.43
N VAL A 99 7.29 1.67 2.08
CA VAL A 99 6.50 0.60 1.45
C VAL A 99 5.15 0.48 2.14
N ALA A 100 4.10 0.32 1.37
CA ALA A 100 2.76 0.06 1.86
C ALA A 100 2.23 -1.24 1.22
N ALA A 101 1.82 -2.21 2.04
CA ALA A 101 1.33 -3.51 1.60
C ALA A 101 -0.01 -3.84 2.26
N ILE A 102 -0.95 -4.34 1.48
CA ILE A 102 -2.30 -4.69 1.96
C ILE A 102 -2.64 -6.13 1.58
N CYS A 103 -3.41 -6.81 2.44
CA CYS A 103 -3.95 -8.14 2.14
C CYS A 103 -2.83 -9.17 1.86
N GLY A 104 -2.94 -9.92 0.76
CA GLY A 104 -1.97 -10.94 0.35
C GLY A 104 -0.53 -10.46 0.20
N ALA A 105 -0.32 -9.17 -0.12
CA ALA A 105 1.03 -8.61 -0.22
C ALA A 105 1.79 -8.68 1.12
N THR A 106 1.09 -8.60 2.25
CA THR A 106 1.72 -8.75 3.58
C THR A 106 2.34 -10.14 3.78
N ALA A 107 1.73 -11.21 3.22
CA ALA A 107 2.32 -12.54 3.24
C ALA A 107 3.59 -12.62 2.38
N GLY A 108 3.63 -11.90 1.25
CA GLY A 108 4.86 -11.74 0.48
C GLY A 108 5.98 -11.08 1.28
N LEU A 109 5.66 -10.00 2.02
CA LEU A 109 6.62 -9.34 2.91
C LEU A 109 7.07 -10.27 4.05
N ALA A 110 6.14 -11.06 4.62
CA ALA A 110 6.46 -12.03 5.68
C ALA A 110 7.45 -13.11 5.19
N ARG A 111 7.23 -13.68 4.01
CA ARG A 111 8.15 -14.66 3.40
C ARG A 111 9.55 -14.09 3.16
N GLU A 112 9.65 -12.81 2.89
CA GLU A 112 10.91 -12.08 2.76
C GLU A 112 11.49 -11.64 4.13
N GLY A 113 10.87 -12.00 5.28
CA GLY A 113 11.35 -11.62 6.62
C GLY A 113 11.26 -10.12 6.92
N LEU A 114 10.46 -9.36 6.15
CA LEU A 114 10.33 -7.90 6.31
C LEU A 114 9.42 -7.50 7.48
N LEU A 115 8.69 -8.48 8.05
CA LEU A 115 7.79 -8.30 9.18
C LEU A 115 8.36 -8.84 10.50
N ASP A 116 9.55 -9.47 10.48
CA ASP A 116 10.08 -10.20 11.65
C ASP A 116 10.40 -9.28 12.84
N ASP A 117 10.81 -8.05 12.56
CA ASP A 117 11.24 -7.06 13.55
C ASP A 117 10.37 -5.81 13.62
N ARG A 118 9.25 -5.77 12.89
CA ARG A 118 8.35 -4.61 12.79
C ARG A 118 6.95 -4.92 13.28
N ALA A 119 6.29 -3.93 13.89
CA ALA A 119 4.85 -4.00 14.14
C ALA A 119 4.11 -4.00 12.79
N HIS A 120 3.13 -4.89 12.66
CA HIS A 120 2.39 -5.08 11.41
C HIS A 120 1.01 -5.69 11.65
N THR A 121 0.16 -5.58 10.64
CA THR A 121 -1.13 -6.30 10.56
C THR A 121 -1.29 -6.95 9.19
N SER A 122 -2.37 -7.70 9.01
CA SER A 122 -2.69 -8.42 7.78
C SER A 122 -4.17 -8.82 7.77
N ALA A 123 -4.55 -9.72 6.87
CA ALA A 123 -5.87 -10.34 6.86
C ALA A 123 -6.21 -11.05 8.19
N ALA A 124 -5.25 -11.74 8.79
CA ALA A 124 -5.35 -12.39 10.10
C ALA A 124 -3.98 -12.91 10.55
N ALA A 125 -3.73 -13.01 11.87
CA ALA A 125 -2.49 -13.58 12.40
C ALA A 125 -2.21 -15.02 11.91
N PRO A 126 -3.19 -15.96 11.86
CA PRO A 126 -2.96 -17.29 11.31
C PRO A 126 -2.56 -17.32 9.84
N TYR A 127 -3.04 -16.35 9.05
CA TYR A 127 -2.66 -16.22 7.64
C TYR A 127 -1.16 -15.94 7.48
N LEU A 128 -0.61 -15.01 8.26
CA LEU A 128 0.83 -14.75 8.24
C LEU A 128 1.63 -15.91 8.86
N ALA A 129 1.13 -16.52 9.94
CA ALA A 129 1.81 -17.66 10.57
C ALA A 129 2.03 -18.82 9.60
N ALA A 130 1.12 -19.03 8.63
CA ALA A 130 1.26 -20.05 7.59
C ALA A 130 2.47 -19.83 6.67
N THR A 131 3.05 -18.62 6.62
CA THR A 131 4.27 -18.33 5.85
C THR A 131 5.54 -18.82 6.53
N GLY A 132 5.47 -19.13 7.83
CA GLY A 132 6.63 -19.51 8.63
C GLY A 132 7.54 -18.34 9.05
N TYR A 133 7.10 -17.08 8.92
CA TYR A 133 7.87 -15.91 9.31
C TYR A 133 8.10 -15.86 10.83
N ALA A 134 9.08 -15.09 11.28
CA ALA A 134 9.49 -15.02 12.69
C ALA A 134 8.83 -13.87 13.49
N GLY A 135 8.01 -13.04 12.85
CA GLY A 135 7.47 -11.80 13.42
C GLY A 135 6.13 -11.94 14.17
N ALA A 136 5.66 -13.16 14.50
CA ALA A 136 4.33 -13.37 15.09
C ALA A 136 4.07 -12.54 16.37
N ASP A 137 5.10 -12.31 17.18
CA ASP A 137 5.02 -11.50 18.41
C ASP A 137 4.89 -9.98 18.14
N ARG A 138 5.05 -9.56 16.90
CA ARG A 138 4.91 -8.17 16.43
C ARG A 138 3.59 -7.91 15.74
N TYR A 139 2.76 -8.95 15.56
CA TYR A 139 1.45 -8.80 14.95
C TYR A 139 0.53 -7.94 15.85
N VAL A 140 -0.15 -6.99 15.24
CA VAL A 140 -1.10 -6.09 15.91
C VAL A 140 -2.48 -6.31 15.26
N GLU A 141 -3.48 -6.60 16.08
CA GLU A 141 -4.88 -6.66 15.64
C GLU A 141 -5.40 -5.23 15.45
N ALA A 142 -5.30 -4.71 14.24
CA ALA A 142 -5.70 -3.35 13.87
C ALA A 142 -6.04 -3.29 12.38
N ASP A 143 -6.81 -2.27 11.98
CA ASP A 143 -7.21 -2.04 10.59
C ASP A 143 -5.99 -1.79 9.69
N ALA A 144 -5.08 -0.97 10.17
CA ALA A 144 -3.79 -0.71 9.53
C ALA A 144 -2.72 -0.38 10.59
N VAL A 145 -1.47 -0.66 10.27
CA VAL A 145 -0.31 -0.40 11.15
C VAL A 145 0.79 0.26 10.35
N THR A 146 1.35 1.34 10.91
CA THR A 146 2.58 1.97 10.41
C THR A 146 3.70 1.73 11.41
N ASP A 147 4.82 1.15 10.97
CA ASP A 147 6.06 1.05 11.74
C ASP A 147 7.24 1.56 10.90
N GLY A 148 7.73 2.74 11.25
CA GLY A 148 8.77 3.43 10.50
C GLY A 148 8.36 3.72 9.06
N ALA A 149 9.03 3.10 8.11
CA ALA A 149 8.76 3.25 6.68
C ALA A 149 7.81 2.17 6.10
N LEU A 150 7.20 1.34 6.95
CA LEU A 150 6.31 0.28 6.50
C LEU A 150 4.87 0.54 6.96
N VAL A 151 3.93 0.44 6.01
CA VAL A 151 2.48 0.41 6.26
C VAL A 151 1.94 -0.97 5.88
N THR A 152 1.13 -1.57 6.76
CA THR A 152 0.42 -2.81 6.48
C THR A 152 -1.05 -2.70 6.83
N ALA A 153 -1.94 -3.42 6.12
CA ALA A 153 -3.39 -3.43 6.38
C ALA A 153 -4.04 -4.76 5.99
N GLY A 154 -5.22 -5.01 6.55
CA GLY A 154 -6.09 -6.11 6.15
C GLY A 154 -6.88 -5.83 4.86
N PRO A 155 -7.46 -6.87 4.20
CA PRO A 155 -8.14 -6.74 2.90
C PRO A 155 -9.41 -5.90 2.92
N THR A 156 -10.03 -5.77 4.08
CA THR A 156 -11.27 -5.01 4.30
C THR A 156 -11.05 -3.55 4.66
N GLU A 157 -9.76 -3.14 4.78
CA GLU A 157 -9.38 -1.86 5.39
C GLU A 157 -8.69 -0.87 4.41
N PRO A 158 -9.22 -0.70 3.17
CA PRO A 158 -8.59 0.19 2.19
C PRO A 158 -8.59 1.67 2.62
N VAL A 159 -9.54 2.06 3.46
CA VAL A 159 -9.62 3.44 3.99
C VAL A 159 -8.57 3.66 5.08
N ALA A 160 -8.43 2.74 6.03
CA ALA A 160 -7.38 2.80 7.05
C ALA A 160 -6.00 2.72 6.42
N PHE A 161 -5.80 1.84 5.43
CA PHE A 161 -4.57 1.77 4.63
C PHE A 161 -4.21 3.11 3.98
N ALA A 162 -5.19 3.75 3.35
CA ALA A 162 -4.99 5.06 2.73
C ALA A 162 -4.66 6.15 3.77
N ARG A 163 -5.33 6.14 4.94
CA ARG A 163 -5.03 7.08 6.03
C ARG A 163 -3.55 7.02 6.43
N GLU A 164 -3.04 5.82 6.68
CA GLU A 164 -1.65 5.63 7.07
C GLU A 164 -0.67 6.15 5.99
N ILE A 165 -0.96 5.87 4.72
CA ILE A 165 -0.16 6.35 3.59
C ILE A 165 -0.18 7.87 3.49
N LEU A 166 -1.36 8.50 3.57
CA LEU A 166 -1.51 9.96 3.48
C LEU A 166 -0.78 10.66 4.62
N THR A 167 -0.85 10.10 5.83
CA THR A 167 -0.13 10.58 7.01
C THR A 167 1.39 10.43 6.82
N LEU A 168 1.85 9.25 6.43
CA LEU A 168 3.28 8.95 6.27
C LEU A 168 3.95 9.87 5.23
N LEU A 169 3.27 10.18 4.14
CA LEU A 169 3.77 11.08 3.10
C LEU A 169 3.53 12.57 3.38
N GLY A 170 2.83 12.91 4.46
CA GLY A 170 2.43 14.29 4.72
C GLY A 170 1.63 14.89 3.55
N ALA A 171 0.75 14.07 2.95
CA ALA A 171 -0.03 14.47 1.78
C ALA A 171 -1.02 15.59 2.10
N TYR A 172 -1.53 15.58 3.33
CA TYR A 172 -2.37 16.60 3.94
C TYR A 172 -1.92 16.81 5.38
N ASP A 173 -2.37 17.89 6.02
CA ASP A 173 -2.17 18.04 7.46
C ASP A 173 -3.04 17.07 8.27
N ASP A 174 -2.71 16.88 9.55
CA ASP A 174 -3.37 15.89 10.41
C ASP A 174 -4.89 16.15 10.53
N LYS A 175 -5.30 17.43 10.53
CA LYS A 175 -6.71 17.79 10.61
C LYS A 175 -7.48 17.39 9.35
N ALA A 176 -6.88 17.58 8.19
CA ALA A 176 -7.46 17.16 6.92
C ALA A 176 -7.54 15.64 6.82
N VAL A 177 -6.50 14.92 7.24
CA VAL A 177 -6.51 13.45 7.27
C VAL A 177 -7.57 12.91 8.23
N ASP A 178 -7.72 13.50 9.42
CA ASP A 178 -8.75 13.08 10.39
C ASP A 178 -10.16 13.28 9.82
N ALA A 179 -10.45 14.44 9.27
CA ALA A 179 -11.75 14.73 8.66
C ALA A 179 -12.02 13.79 7.46
N TRP A 180 -11.00 13.55 6.64
CA TRP A 180 -11.09 12.60 5.53
C TRP A 180 -11.40 11.18 6.02
N TYR A 181 -10.73 10.73 7.10
CA TYR A 181 -10.94 9.39 7.65
C TYR A 181 -12.36 9.22 8.21
N ARG A 182 -12.85 10.18 8.99
CA ARG A 182 -14.24 10.15 9.47
C ARG A 182 -15.25 10.12 8.32
N LEU A 183 -15.01 10.88 7.26
CA LEU A 183 -15.88 10.89 6.09
C LEU A 183 -15.99 9.52 5.43
N PHE A 184 -14.86 8.88 5.14
CA PHE A 184 -14.83 7.65 4.32
C PHE A 184 -14.92 6.36 5.15
N HIS A 185 -14.41 6.36 6.37
CA HIS A 185 -14.45 5.21 7.27
C HIS A 185 -15.73 5.19 8.12
N ASP A 186 -16.02 6.29 8.80
CA ASP A 186 -17.15 6.36 9.74
C ASP A 186 -18.46 6.78 9.05
N SER A 187 -18.41 7.07 7.74
CA SER A 187 -19.55 7.59 6.97
C SER A 187 -20.14 8.86 7.58
N ASP A 188 -19.29 9.74 8.15
CA ASP A 188 -19.68 11.01 8.73
C ASP A 188 -19.79 12.11 7.66
N PRO A 189 -21.01 12.48 7.18
CA PRO A 189 -21.14 13.48 6.13
C PRO A 189 -20.78 14.90 6.61
N ALA A 190 -20.80 15.16 7.92
CA ALA A 190 -20.41 16.47 8.46
C ALA A 190 -18.90 16.73 8.27
N ALA A 191 -18.08 15.69 8.23
CA ALA A 191 -16.66 15.80 8.02
C ALA A 191 -16.28 16.26 6.59
N PHE A 192 -17.21 16.21 5.62
CA PHE A 192 -16.94 16.66 4.25
C PHE A 192 -16.51 18.13 4.16
N ALA A 193 -17.23 19.01 4.85
CA ALA A 193 -16.91 20.44 4.85
C ALA A 193 -15.56 20.72 5.55
N GLU A 194 -15.28 20.02 6.64
CA GLU A 194 -14.01 20.12 7.37
C GLU A 194 -12.84 19.67 6.51
N TRP A 195 -12.99 18.53 5.84
CA TRP A 195 -11.98 18.00 4.93
C TRP A 195 -11.70 18.93 3.75
N THR A 196 -12.76 19.40 3.05
CA THR A 196 -12.58 20.29 1.90
C THR A 196 -11.90 21.59 2.28
N GLN A 197 -12.26 22.16 3.43
CA GLN A 197 -11.63 23.38 3.95
C GLN A 197 -10.15 23.14 4.31
N ALA A 198 -9.86 22.07 5.05
CA ALA A 198 -8.49 21.76 5.48
C ALA A 198 -7.60 21.32 4.32
N ALA A 199 -8.15 20.62 3.33
CA ALA A 199 -7.43 20.24 2.10
C ALA A 199 -7.27 21.39 1.08
N GLY A 200 -7.79 22.58 1.37
CA GLY A 200 -7.70 23.76 0.48
C GLY A 200 -8.52 23.61 -0.81
N ARG A 201 -9.67 22.95 -0.75
CA ARG A 201 -10.54 22.59 -1.88
C ARG A 201 -11.87 23.30 -1.88
#